data_66cc01b32abebe205a8ab1a3c47a3f4d
#
_entry.id   66cc01b32abebe205a8ab1a3c47a3f4d
#
_cell.length_a   1.000
_cell.length_b   1.000
_cell.length_c   1.000
_cell.angle_alpha   90.00
_cell.angle_beta   90.00
_cell.angle_gamma   90.00
#
_symmetry.space_group_name_H-M   'P 1'
#
loop_
_entity.id
_entity.type
_entity.pdbx_description
1 polymer ?
#
loop_
_entity_poly.entity_id
_entity_poly.type
_entity_poly.pdbx_seq_one_letter_code
_entity_poly.pdbx_strand_id
1 'polypeptide(L)'
;ETETYLLLTLLLLCVGISIHAQVTTASMSGKVTDTSSEAMIGVNIKATHTPTGTEYYTITQPNGSYSFNNLRIGGPYVVEFSYIGYNTESRTGINLVLGEDLKLNVVMREDTQALDEVVVVADKNPIISGSRTGAQEIITREKMDKLPTINRSLDDFVKLTPMSSGKNFGGVSYRFNNVTVDGASFNNSFGLASALGASGTEPISLEALEQVQVMIAPFDVRNGGFTGAGINSVTKSGSNEFHASVYMYTKSPSMMGYRVKDETIGVSEFSNHQYGISLSGPIIKNKLFFFINGEMDRQEEPISYTTANSAADATVLQGLSDFLGDELGYNPGKFDVNKTNTQADRITARLDWNINSNNVLSLKYYYLKSFNTNNPSTSGAPNNGRGPNAFAIPFSSSFYRTNNNFNIWMADLNTTINDRMSNYLKIGYSRLRDYRDMDGGYFPQVDILDGDNNAYTTFGTEANSYNNQLNSDIWQIQDLSLIHISEPTRRSYI
;
A
#
# COMPACT_ATOMS: atom_id res chain seq x y z
N GLU A 1 32.31 -27.73 -21.70
CA GLU A 1 31.66 -26.42 -21.87
C GLU A 1 30.17 -26.55 -22.23
N THR A 2 29.80 -27.38 -23.19
CA THR A 2 28.38 -27.63 -23.58
C THR A 2 27.55 -28.24 -22.45
N GLU A 3 28.11 -29.14 -21.65
CA GLU A 3 27.42 -29.70 -20.47
C GLU A 3 27.21 -28.68 -19.37
N THR A 4 28.14 -27.75 -19.17
CA THR A 4 28.02 -26.69 -18.18
C THR A 4 26.93 -25.69 -18.56
N TYR A 5 26.81 -25.34 -19.85
CA TYR A 5 25.72 -24.50 -20.35
C TYR A 5 24.36 -25.21 -20.30
N LEU A 6 24.33 -26.52 -20.55
CA LEU A 6 23.11 -27.32 -20.43
C LEU A 6 22.63 -27.41 -18.99
N LEU A 7 23.56 -27.59 -18.03
CA LEU A 7 23.27 -27.61 -16.60
C LEU A 7 22.80 -26.24 -16.08
N LEU A 8 23.41 -25.16 -16.56
CA LEU A 8 23.02 -23.79 -16.23
C LEU A 8 21.63 -23.46 -16.81
N THR A 9 21.35 -23.90 -18.04
CA THR A 9 20.03 -23.71 -18.68
C THR A 9 18.97 -24.55 -17.97
N LEU A 10 19.30 -25.78 -17.57
CA LEU A 10 18.39 -26.64 -16.81
C LEU A 10 18.14 -26.10 -15.41
N LEU A 11 19.15 -25.53 -14.75
CA LEU A 11 19.04 -24.86 -13.45
C LEU A 11 18.13 -23.60 -13.55
N LEU A 12 18.27 -22.81 -14.61
CA LEU A 12 17.41 -21.66 -14.93
C LEU A 12 15.95 -22.07 -15.24
N LEU A 13 15.74 -23.21 -15.87
CA LEU A 13 14.41 -23.74 -16.17
C LEU A 13 13.72 -24.36 -14.93
N CYS A 14 14.49 -24.84 -13.93
CA CYS A 14 13.94 -25.41 -12.69
C CYS A 14 13.49 -24.36 -11.67
N VAL A 15 13.85 -23.09 -11.85
CA VAL A 15 13.38 -21.99 -11.01
C VAL A 15 12.05 -21.48 -11.58
N GLY A 16 11.01 -22.27 -11.51
CA GLY A 16 9.64 -21.86 -11.72
C GLY A 16 9.15 -20.93 -10.61
N ILE A 17 9.83 -19.80 -10.43
CA ILE A 17 9.40 -18.75 -9.49
C ILE A 17 8.27 -18.00 -10.18
N SER A 18 7.12 -17.94 -9.53
CA SER A 18 6.04 -17.04 -9.94
C SER A 18 6.54 -15.61 -9.82
N ILE A 19 7.08 -15.04 -10.89
CA ILE A 19 7.61 -13.67 -10.93
C ILE A 19 6.41 -12.74 -11.08
N HIS A 20 6.02 -12.08 -10.00
CA HIS A 20 5.05 -10.99 -10.04
C HIS A 20 5.82 -9.67 -10.16
N ALA A 21 5.96 -9.16 -11.38
CA ALA A 21 6.55 -7.86 -11.66
C ALA A 21 5.51 -6.76 -11.43
N GLN A 22 5.70 -5.88 -10.46
CA GLN A 22 4.80 -4.75 -10.24
C GLN A 22 5.46 -3.43 -10.63
N VAL A 23 4.69 -2.61 -11.36
CA VAL A 23 5.17 -1.32 -11.86
C VAL A 23 5.18 -0.31 -10.73
N THR A 24 6.33 0.33 -10.49
CA THR A 24 6.50 1.41 -9.50
C THR A 24 6.99 2.71 -10.14
N THR A 25 7.03 2.74 -11.47
CA THR A 25 7.57 3.82 -12.30
C THR A 25 6.53 4.24 -13.35
N ALA A 26 6.82 5.32 -14.07
CA ALA A 26 6.10 5.75 -15.24
C ALA A 26 7.00 5.68 -16.48
N SER A 27 6.42 5.87 -17.65
CA SER A 27 7.11 5.95 -18.93
C SER A 27 6.66 7.20 -19.68
N MET A 28 7.48 7.68 -20.61
CA MET A 28 7.13 8.75 -21.55
C MET A 28 7.62 8.37 -22.93
N SER A 29 6.77 8.49 -23.93
CA SER A 29 7.13 8.20 -25.30
C SER A 29 6.46 9.15 -26.27
N GLY A 30 6.97 9.21 -27.50
CA GLY A 30 6.39 10.09 -28.50
C GLY A 30 7.12 10.05 -29.83
N LYS A 31 6.75 10.96 -30.70
CA LYS A 31 7.37 11.16 -31.99
C LYS A 31 7.79 12.60 -32.17
N VAL A 32 8.98 12.82 -32.71
CA VAL A 32 9.48 14.14 -33.08
C VAL A 32 9.48 14.24 -34.60
N THR A 33 8.87 15.31 -35.10
CA THR A 33 8.80 15.63 -36.53
C THR A 33 9.24 17.06 -36.77
N ASP A 34 9.58 17.37 -37.98
CA ASP A 34 9.73 18.77 -38.44
C ASP A 34 8.36 19.39 -38.83
N THR A 35 8.37 20.61 -39.32
CA THR A 35 7.17 21.34 -39.78
C THR A 35 6.53 20.74 -41.04
N SER A 36 7.28 19.92 -41.78
CA SER A 36 6.79 19.15 -42.96
C SER A 36 6.21 17.80 -42.57
N SER A 37 6.13 17.49 -41.26
CA SER A 37 5.71 16.17 -40.71
C SER A 37 6.69 15.04 -41.02
N GLU A 38 7.92 15.32 -41.42
CA GLU A 38 8.98 14.34 -41.58
C GLU A 38 9.56 13.92 -40.24
N ALA A 39 9.90 12.63 -40.13
CA ALA A 39 10.43 12.07 -38.88
C ALA A 39 11.88 12.52 -38.65
N MET A 40 12.18 13.10 -37.50
CA MET A 40 13.51 13.57 -37.15
C MET A 40 14.29 12.51 -36.37
N ILE A 41 15.39 12.04 -36.96
CA ILE A 41 16.33 11.09 -36.34
C ILE A 41 17.41 11.82 -35.55
N GLY A 42 17.82 11.32 -34.39
CA GLY A 42 18.97 11.81 -33.63
C GLY A 42 18.70 13.10 -32.84
N VAL A 43 17.44 13.46 -32.65
CA VAL A 43 17.10 14.58 -31.73
C VAL A 43 17.46 14.17 -30.32
N ASN A 44 18.26 15.00 -29.63
CA ASN A 44 18.58 14.80 -28.21
C ASN A 44 17.38 15.22 -27.37
N ILE A 45 16.97 14.35 -26.45
CA ILE A 45 15.86 14.62 -25.55
C ILE A 45 16.35 14.45 -24.11
N LYS A 46 16.16 15.50 -23.31
CA LYS A 46 16.49 15.52 -21.88
C LYS A 46 15.23 15.77 -21.08
N ALA A 47 14.91 14.84 -20.16
CA ALA A 47 13.83 15.00 -19.21
C ALA A 47 14.41 15.22 -17.80
N THR A 48 14.08 16.34 -17.18
CA THR A 48 14.54 16.72 -15.84
C THR A 48 13.38 16.67 -14.86
N HIS A 49 13.46 15.81 -13.84
CA HIS A 49 12.54 15.83 -12.71
C HIS A 49 12.93 16.97 -11.77
N THR A 50 12.22 18.11 -11.86
CA THR A 50 12.59 19.36 -11.18
C THR A 50 12.76 19.22 -9.66
N PRO A 51 11.88 18.47 -8.91
CA PRO A 51 12.03 18.38 -7.45
C PRO A 51 13.33 17.71 -6.99
N THR A 52 13.92 16.81 -7.79
CA THR A 52 15.14 16.09 -7.41
C THR A 52 16.33 16.44 -8.30
N GLY A 53 16.14 17.22 -9.35
CA GLY A 53 17.17 17.49 -10.34
C GLY A 53 17.66 16.23 -11.08
N THR A 54 16.90 15.13 -11.05
CA THR A 54 17.27 13.90 -11.76
C THR A 54 17.05 14.09 -13.25
N GLU A 55 18.08 13.82 -14.03
CA GLU A 55 18.07 13.97 -15.47
C GLU A 55 18.04 12.59 -16.15
N TYR A 56 17.24 12.49 -17.20
CA TYR A 56 17.10 11.31 -18.06
C TYR A 56 17.36 11.73 -19.49
N TYR A 57 18.05 10.91 -20.25
CA TYR A 57 18.44 11.21 -21.62
C TYR A 57 18.00 10.11 -22.57
N THR A 58 17.59 10.48 -23.77
CA THR A 58 17.32 9.58 -24.89
C THR A 58 17.49 10.33 -26.22
N ILE A 59 17.54 9.60 -27.32
CA ILE A 59 17.60 10.15 -28.69
C ILE A 59 16.47 9.57 -29.53
N THR A 60 16.01 10.32 -30.55
CA THR A 60 15.03 9.81 -31.50
C THR A 60 15.61 8.76 -32.44
N GLN A 61 14.82 7.75 -32.71
CA GLN A 61 15.11 6.67 -33.66
C GLN A 61 14.87 7.12 -35.11
N PRO A 62 15.24 6.30 -36.14
CA PRO A 62 15.04 6.64 -37.55
C PRO A 62 13.62 6.99 -37.96
N ASN A 63 12.62 6.47 -37.27
CA ASN A 63 11.19 6.79 -37.46
C ASN A 63 10.71 8.01 -36.67
N GLY A 64 11.63 8.75 -36.02
CA GLY A 64 11.37 9.90 -35.15
C GLY A 64 10.80 9.53 -33.77
N SER A 65 10.62 8.23 -33.45
CA SER A 65 10.11 7.84 -32.14
C SER A 65 11.19 7.89 -31.06
N TYR A 66 10.76 8.17 -29.83
CA TYR A 66 11.59 8.10 -28.64
C TYR A 66 10.81 7.50 -27.45
N SER A 67 11.52 7.02 -26.43
CA SER A 67 10.93 6.60 -25.19
C SER A 67 11.88 6.78 -24.02
N PHE A 68 11.31 7.14 -22.89
CA PHE A 68 11.89 7.02 -21.55
C PHE A 68 11.15 5.93 -20.78
N ASN A 69 11.88 4.97 -20.28
CA ASN A 69 11.36 3.93 -19.41
C ASN A 69 11.81 4.21 -17.97
N ASN A 70 11.05 3.66 -17.00
CA ASN A 70 11.40 3.71 -15.59
C ASN A 70 11.61 5.11 -15.02
N LEU A 71 10.83 6.09 -15.50
CA LEU A 71 10.82 7.44 -14.93
C LEU A 71 10.20 7.42 -13.53
N ARG A 72 10.69 8.29 -12.65
CA ARG A 72 10.10 8.55 -11.35
C ARG A 72 8.69 9.11 -11.53
N ILE A 73 7.72 8.66 -10.73
CA ILE A 73 6.37 9.22 -10.71
C ILE A 73 6.35 10.62 -10.08
N GLY A 74 5.29 11.39 -10.37
CA GLY A 74 5.14 12.77 -9.91
C GLY A 74 5.78 13.74 -10.88
N GLY A 75 6.24 14.86 -10.37
CA GLY A 75 6.81 15.97 -11.16
C GLY A 75 6.85 17.26 -10.34
N PRO A 76 6.95 18.43 -11.00
CA PRO A 76 6.92 18.60 -12.45
C PRO A 76 8.20 18.17 -13.16
N TYR A 77 8.07 17.71 -14.39
CA TYR A 77 9.19 17.52 -15.31
C TYR A 77 9.30 18.68 -16.29
N VAL A 78 10.56 18.94 -16.69
CA VAL A 78 10.90 19.76 -17.86
C VAL A 78 11.53 18.83 -18.89
N VAL A 79 10.98 18.81 -20.13
CA VAL A 79 11.48 17.99 -21.23
C VAL A 79 11.95 18.89 -22.35
N GLU A 80 13.24 18.81 -22.69
CA GLU A 80 13.93 19.64 -23.68
C GLU A 80 14.27 18.76 -24.90
N PHE A 81 13.97 19.27 -26.09
CA PHE A 81 14.25 18.64 -27.39
C PHE A 81 15.24 19.53 -28.14
N SER A 82 16.42 19.02 -28.46
CA SER A 82 17.47 19.80 -29.13
C SER A 82 18.03 19.05 -30.34
N TYR A 83 18.21 19.81 -31.44
CA TYR A 83 18.79 19.31 -32.69
C TYR A 83 19.56 20.43 -33.41
N ILE A 84 20.64 20.09 -34.10
CA ILE A 84 21.49 21.04 -34.79
C ILE A 84 20.69 21.73 -35.92
N GLY A 85 20.64 23.08 -35.91
CA GLY A 85 19.90 23.87 -36.91
C GLY A 85 18.41 24.03 -36.61
N TYR A 86 17.94 23.59 -35.43
CA TYR A 86 16.57 23.75 -34.97
C TYR A 86 16.52 24.48 -33.63
N ASN A 87 15.45 25.21 -33.39
CA ASN A 87 15.18 25.81 -32.08
C ASN A 87 14.94 24.71 -31.03
N THR A 88 15.49 24.93 -29.84
CA THR A 88 15.23 24.02 -28.72
C THR A 88 13.77 24.16 -28.26
N GLU A 89 13.02 23.06 -28.34
CA GLU A 89 11.65 23.01 -27.86
C GLU A 89 11.62 22.50 -26.40
N SER A 90 10.88 23.19 -25.54
CA SER A 90 10.74 22.83 -24.14
C SER A 90 9.28 22.60 -23.77
N ARG A 91 9.03 21.58 -22.92
CA ARG A 91 7.73 21.25 -22.35
C ARG A 91 7.87 21.18 -20.83
N THR A 92 7.11 22.01 -20.13
CA THR A 92 7.19 22.17 -18.66
C THR A 92 5.88 21.77 -17.99
N GLY A 93 5.91 21.52 -16.66
CA GLY A 93 4.71 21.20 -15.87
C GLY A 93 4.18 19.79 -16.07
N ILE A 94 5.00 18.87 -16.59
CA ILE A 94 4.58 17.50 -16.86
C ILE A 94 4.62 16.69 -15.56
N ASN A 95 3.47 16.11 -15.18
CA ASN A 95 3.35 15.20 -14.04
C ASN A 95 3.11 13.77 -14.54
N LEU A 96 3.93 12.83 -14.07
CA LEU A 96 3.86 11.44 -14.46
C LEU A 96 3.10 10.63 -13.43
N VAL A 97 2.26 9.75 -13.92
CA VAL A 97 1.36 8.92 -13.10
C VAL A 97 1.82 7.48 -13.14
N LEU A 98 1.63 6.77 -12.03
CA LEU A 98 2.06 5.39 -11.83
C LEU A 98 1.53 4.46 -12.95
N GLY A 99 2.47 3.74 -13.59
CA GLY A 99 2.16 2.75 -14.62
C GLY A 99 1.65 3.32 -15.96
N GLU A 100 1.64 4.65 -16.13
CA GLU A 100 1.24 5.32 -17.37
C GLU A 100 2.42 5.51 -18.32
N ASP A 101 2.19 5.38 -19.63
CA ASP A 101 3.08 5.83 -20.68
C ASP A 101 2.53 7.12 -21.28
N LEU A 102 3.09 8.26 -20.85
CA LEU A 102 2.68 9.57 -21.34
C LEU A 102 3.11 9.75 -22.80
N LYS A 103 2.17 9.98 -23.70
CA LYS A 103 2.44 10.28 -25.10
C LYS A 103 2.69 11.78 -25.32
N LEU A 104 3.93 12.15 -25.67
CA LEU A 104 4.35 13.53 -25.90
C LEU A 104 4.98 13.64 -27.29
N ASN A 105 4.19 14.08 -28.28
CA ASN A 105 4.66 14.34 -29.63
C ASN A 105 5.10 15.81 -29.75
N VAL A 106 6.19 16.07 -30.47
CA VAL A 106 6.77 17.40 -30.63
C VAL A 106 7.09 17.66 -32.11
N VAL A 107 6.80 18.90 -32.56
CA VAL A 107 7.19 19.41 -33.86
C VAL A 107 8.32 20.41 -33.63
N MET A 108 9.49 20.16 -34.20
CA MET A 108 10.63 21.08 -34.16
C MET A 108 10.61 22.07 -35.32
N ARG A 109 11.08 23.29 -35.07
CA ARG A 109 11.13 24.37 -36.03
C ARG A 109 12.58 24.70 -36.32
N GLU A 110 12.91 24.96 -37.60
CA GLU A 110 14.25 25.41 -37.97
C GLU A 110 14.60 26.78 -37.33
N ASP A 111 15.87 26.96 -37.01
CA ASP A 111 16.39 28.16 -36.39
C ASP A 111 16.45 29.30 -37.44
N THR A 112 15.30 29.89 -37.71
CA THR A 112 15.17 31.10 -38.53
C THR A 112 14.80 32.29 -37.64
N GLN A 113 15.77 32.75 -36.83
CA GLN A 113 15.68 33.96 -35.98
C GLN A 113 14.31 34.19 -35.34
N ALA A 114 14.04 33.65 -34.14
CA ALA A 114 13.13 34.26 -33.18
C ALA A 114 12.94 33.48 -31.88
N LEU A 115 12.92 34.26 -30.82
CA LEU A 115 12.19 34.12 -29.54
C LEU A 115 11.92 32.71 -28.98
N ASP A 116 12.58 32.42 -27.87
CA ASP A 116 12.28 31.29 -27.00
C ASP A 116 10.80 31.29 -26.60
N GLU A 117 10.02 30.41 -27.20
CA GLU A 117 8.63 30.18 -26.83
C GLU A 117 8.56 29.01 -25.82
N VAL A 118 8.40 29.35 -24.57
CA VAL A 118 8.07 28.33 -23.52
C VAL A 118 6.62 27.92 -23.69
N VAL A 119 6.37 26.76 -24.26
CA VAL A 119 5.02 26.19 -24.34
C VAL A 119 4.67 25.48 -23.04
N VAL A 120 3.81 26.08 -22.25
CA VAL A 120 3.20 25.42 -21.10
C VAL A 120 2.22 24.36 -21.61
N VAL A 121 2.50 23.12 -21.35
CA VAL A 121 1.51 22.04 -21.59
C VAL A 121 0.49 22.12 -20.47
N ALA A 122 -0.74 22.53 -20.80
CA ALA A 122 -1.85 22.46 -19.87
C ALA A 122 -2.01 21.02 -19.37
N ASP A 123 -2.20 20.86 -18.07
CA ASP A 123 -2.48 19.58 -17.41
C ASP A 123 -3.57 18.84 -18.18
N LYS A 124 -3.21 17.76 -18.87
CA LYS A 124 -4.21 16.84 -19.40
C LYS A 124 -4.93 16.27 -18.19
N ASN A 125 -6.23 16.50 -18.09
CA ASN A 125 -7.08 15.97 -17.04
C ASN A 125 -6.81 14.45 -16.90
N PRO A 126 -6.24 14.00 -15.78
CA PRO A 126 -5.86 12.58 -15.60
C PRO A 126 -7.07 11.63 -15.66
N ILE A 127 -8.28 12.16 -15.65
CA ILE A 127 -9.53 11.40 -15.77
C ILE A 127 -9.81 10.98 -17.23
N ILE A 128 -9.28 11.72 -18.23
CA ILE A 128 -9.57 11.50 -19.66
C ILE A 128 -8.25 11.32 -20.43
N SER A 129 -7.38 10.42 -19.98
CA SER A 129 -6.16 10.11 -20.72
C SER A 129 -6.41 8.91 -21.64
N GLY A 130 -6.22 9.09 -22.95
CA GLY A 130 -6.35 8.00 -23.95
C GLY A 130 -5.22 6.97 -23.90
N SER A 131 -4.27 7.12 -22.97
CA SER A 131 -3.13 6.23 -22.77
C SER A 131 -3.41 5.12 -21.74
N ARG A 132 -4.58 5.10 -21.12
CA ARG A 132 -4.96 4.06 -20.15
C ARG A 132 -5.33 2.78 -20.85
N THR A 133 -4.69 1.69 -20.45
CA THR A 133 -5.01 0.34 -20.93
C THR A 133 -5.71 -0.43 -19.81
N GLY A 134 -6.98 -0.79 -20.04
CA GLY A 134 -7.79 -1.55 -19.08
C GLY A 134 -8.54 -0.68 -18.03
N ALA A 135 -9.30 -1.36 -17.17
CA ALA A 135 -10.07 -0.73 -16.09
C ALA A 135 -9.14 -0.44 -14.90
N GLN A 136 -8.66 0.79 -14.82
CA GLN A 136 -7.80 1.26 -13.72
C GLN A 136 -8.22 2.63 -13.23
N GLU A 137 -8.06 2.86 -11.93
CA GLU A 137 -8.23 4.17 -11.29
C GLU A 137 -6.91 4.55 -10.60
N ILE A 138 -6.53 5.82 -10.75
CA ILE A 138 -5.32 6.36 -10.13
C ILE A 138 -5.72 7.47 -9.18
N ILE A 139 -5.32 7.32 -7.94
CA ILE A 139 -5.57 8.23 -6.84
C ILE A 139 -4.24 8.91 -6.51
N THR A 140 -4.09 10.14 -6.99
CA THR A 140 -2.91 10.98 -6.73
C THR A 140 -2.98 11.60 -5.33
N ARG A 141 -1.86 12.10 -4.83
CA ARG A 141 -1.81 12.83 -3.55
C ARG A 141 -2.82 13.96 -3.49
N GLU A 142 -2.95 14.73 -4.56
CA GLU A 142 -3.91 15.84 -4.65
C GLU A 142 -5.37 15.35 -4.48
N LYS A 143 -5.72 14.20 -5.05
CA LYS A 143 -7.05 13.58 -4.84
C LYS A 143 -7.22 13.12 -3.40
N MET A 144 -6.18 12.49 -2.80
CA MET A 144 -6.23 12.02 -1.41
C MET A 144 -6.45 13.19 -0.44
N ASP A 145 -5.82 14.33 -0.69
CA ASP A 145 -5.94 15.51 0.18
C ASP A 145 -7.31 16.20 0.07
N LYS A 146 -7.98 16.08 -1.08
CA LYS A 146 -9.29 16.71 -1.33
C LYS A 146 -10.48 15.82 -0.99
N LEU A 147 -10.30 14.52 -0.98
CA LEU A 147 -11.40 13.58 -0.73
C LEU A 147 -11.62 13.37 0.77
N PRO A 148 -12.87 13.44 1.24
CA PRO A 148 -13.15 13.17 2.65
C PRO A 148 -12.93 11.69 2.99
N THR A 149 -12.29 11.45 4.12
CA THR A 149 -12.07 10.10 4.66
C THR A 149 -12.70 9.99 6.04
N ILE A 150 -13.23 8.80 6.36
CA ILE A 150 -13.82 8.53 7.67
C ILE A 150 -12.76 7.93 8.61
N ASN A 151 -11.94 7.01 8.10
CA ASN A 151 -10.96 6.28 8.90
C ASN A 151 -9.51 6.57 8.49
N ARG A 152 -9.28 7.47 7.52
CA ARG A 152 -7.95 7.74 6.93
C ARG A 152 -7.27 6.44 6.47
N SER A 153 -8.05 5.58 5.83
CA SER A 153 -7.61 4.29 5.36
C SER A 153 -7.45 4.30 3.83
N LEU A 154 -6.59 3.43 3.33
CA LEU A 154 -6.50 3.16 1.90
C LEU A 154 -7.86 2.70 1.34
N ASP A 155 -8.59 1.92 2.12
CA ASP A 155 -9.93 1.45 1.78
C ASP A 155 -10.93 2.60 1.53
N ASP A 156 -10.78 3.75 2.21
CA ASP A 156 -11.66 4.91 2.00
C ASP A 156 -11.58 5.45 0.57
N PHE A 157 -10.43 5.31 -0.07
CA PHE A 157 -10.22 5.74 -1.46
C PHE A 157 -10.52 4.62 -2.45
N VAL A 158 -10.08 3.42 -2.16
CA VAL A 158 -10.23 2.25 -3.04
C VAL A 158 -11.72 1.91 -3.26
N LYS A 159 -12.57 2.11 -2.26
CA LYS A 159 -14.04 1.93 -2.39
C LYS A 159 -14.71 2.91 -3.35
N LEU A 160 -14.05 3.99 -3.75
CA LEU A 160 -14.56 4.94 -4.76
C LEU A 160 -14.34 4.43 -6.19
N THR A 161 -13.54 3.37 -6.36
CA THR A 161 -13.31 2.76 -7.67
C THR A 161 -14.59 2.08 -8.17
N PRO A 162 -14.96 2.24 -9.44
CA PRO A 162 -16.06 1.50 -10.04
C PRO A 162 -15.93 -0.01 -9.81
N MET A 163 -17.05 -0.72 -9.60
CA MET A 163 -17.13 -2.15 -9.30
C MET A 163 -16.63 -2.55 -7.90
N SER A 164 -16.31 -1.60 -7.01
CA SER A 164 -16.00 -1.92 -5.63
C SER A 164 -17.29 -2.09 -4.80
N SER A 165 -17.26 -3.04 -3.87
CA SER A 165 -18.28 -3.21 -2.83
C SER A 165 -17.53 -3.44 -1.50
N GLY A 166 -17.27 -2.35 -0.77
CA GLY A 166 -16.33 -2.35 0.36
C GLY A 166 -14.91 -2.69 -0.08
N LYS A 167 -14.36 -3.78 0.45
CA LYS A 167 -13.02 -4.30 0.07
C LYS A 167 -13.06 -5.29 -1.11
N ASN A 168 -14.24 -5.67 -1.60
CA ASN A 168 -14.42 -6.63 -2.68
C ASN A 168 -14.52 -5.92 -4.03
N PHE A 169 -14.00 -6.53 -5.09
CA PHE A 169 -14.01 -5.99 -6.45
C PHE A 169 -14.60 -6.99 -7.44
N GLY A 170 -15.49 -6.50 -8.32
CA GLY A 170 -16.11 -7.32 -9.36
C GLY A 170 -16.84 -8.55 -8.82
N GLY A 171 -17.36 -8.52 -7.60
CA GLY A 171 -18.01 -9.65 -6.94
C GLY A 171 -17.04 -10.69 -6.35
N VAL A 172 -15.71 -10.47 -6.44
CA VAL A 172 -14.68 -11.35 -5.91
C VAL A 172 -14.30 -10.92 -4.49
N SER A 173 -14.07 -11.89 -3.58
CA SER A 173 -13.65 -11.60 -2.21
C SER A 173 -12.33 -10.84 -2.17
N TYR A 174 -12.19 -9.90 -1.23
CA TYR A 174 -10.98 -9.12 -1.00
C TYR A 174 -9.71 -9.97 -0.76
N ARG A 175 -9.86 -11.23 -0.33
CA ARG A 175 -8.73 -12.17 -0.16
C ARG A 175 -7.99 -12.50 -1.45
N PHE A 176 -8.61 -12.23 -2.60
CA PHE A 176 -8.03 -12.41 -3.92
C PHE A 176 -7.53 -11.11 -4.53
N ASN A 177 -7.50 -10.03 -3.76
CA ASN A 177 -6.81 -8.80 -4.15
C ASN A 177 -5.30 -8.97 -3.94
N ASN A 178 -4.52 -8.22 -4.72
CA ASN A 178 -3.08 -8.10 -4.53
C ASN A 178 -2.75 -6.67 -4.11
N VAL A 179 -2.39 -6.48 -2.86
CA VAL A 179 -2.02 -5.18 -2.30
C VAL A 179 -0.51 -5.11 -2.24
N THR A 180 0.05 -4.07 -2.86
CA THR A 180 1.49 -3.85 -2.86
C THR A 180 1.84 -2.41 -2.56
N VAL A 181 2.96 -2.22 -1.91
CA VAL A 181 3.55 -0.90 -1.66
C VAL A 181 4.98 -0.91 -2.16
N ASP A 182 5.29 -0.01 -3.10
CA ASP A 182 6.58 0.03 -3.81
C ASP A 182 6.97 -1.32 -4.42
N GLY A 183 5.98 -2.15 -4.75
CA GLY A 183 6.15 -3.51 -5.27
C GLY A 183 6.50 -4.57 -4.22
N ALA A 184 6.57 -4.23 -2.92
CA ALA A 184 6.54 -5.21 -1.85
C ALA A 184 5.13 -5.75 -1.65
N SER A 185 4.97 -7.05 -1.47
CA SER A 185 3.66 -7.66 -1.17
C SER A 185 3.22 -7.31 0.25
N PHE A 186 2.03 -6.74 0.37
CA PHE A 186 1.34 -6.44 1.62
C PHE A 186 0.11 -7.34 1.81
N ASN A 187 0.15 -8.52 1.21
CA ASN A 187 -0.90 -9.51 1.34
C ASN A 187 -0.63 -10.44 2.52
N ASN A 188 -1.67 -10.75 3.27
CA ASN A 188 -1.64 -11.84 4.23
C ASN A 188 -2.31 -13.07 3.60
N SER A 189 -1.56 -13.80 2.76
CA SER A 189 -2.07 -14.99 2.07
C SER A 189 -2.23 -16.18 3.00
N PHE A 190 -1.53 -16.14 4.13
CA PHE A 190 -1.43 -17.25 5.07
C PHE A 190 -1.16 -16.72 6.48
N GLY A 191 -2.19 -16.23 7.15
CA GLY A 191 -2.04 -15.63 8.47
C GLY A 191 -3.27 -15.76 9.34
N LEU A 192 -3.17 -15.30 10.57
CA LEU A 192 -4.26 -15.27 11.54
C LEU A 192 -5.22 -14.10 11.34
N ALA A 193 -4.88 -13.19 10.44
CA ALA A 193 -5.69 -12.04 10.06
C ALA A 193 -5.97 -12.02 8.56
N SER A 194 -6.98 -11.28 8.15
CA SER A 194 -7.41 -11.17 6.75
C SER A 194 -6.56 -10.25 5.88
N ALA A 195 -5.69 -9.42 6.49
CA ALA A 195 -4.79 -8.47 5.83
C ALA A 195 -3.54 -8.28 6.68
N LEU A 196 -2.50 -7.66 6.15
CA LEU A 196 -1.39 -7.17 6.97
C LEU A 196 -1.88 -6.01 7.85
N GLY A 197 -1.47 -6.04 9.10
CA GLY A 197 -1.95 -5.11 10.14
C GLY A 197 -3.14 -5.66 10.92
N ALA A 198 -3.28 -5.19 12.16
CA ALA A 198 -4.39 -5.54 13.03
C ALA A 198 -5.73 -5.06 12.43
N SER A 199 -6.80 -5.78 12.72
CA SER A 199 -8.15 -5.40 12.27
C SER A 199 -8.48 -3.95 12.68
N GLY A 200 -8.93 -3.18 11.70
CA GLY A 200 -9.24 -1.74 11.91
C GLY A 200 -8.04 -0.80 11.76
N THR A 201 -6.83 -1.31 11.55
CA THR A 201 -5.64 -0.48 11.27
C THR A 201 -5.10 -0.71 9.86
N GLU A 202 -4.45 0.30 9.31
CA GLU A 202 -3.76 0.18 8.02
C GLU A 202 -2.32 -0.32 8.22
N PRO A 203 -1.78 -1.10 7.27
CA PRO A 203 -0.40 -1.56 7.36
C PRO A 203 0.64 -0.45 7.13
N ILE A 204 0.26 0.61 6.43
CA ILE A 204 1.10 1.77 6.12
C ILE A 204 0.31 3.06 6.35
N SER A 205 1.00 4.12 6.77
CA SER A 205 0.37 5.43 6.90
C SER A 205 -0.05 5.99 5.55
N LEU A 206 -1.28 6.52 5.47
CA LEU A 206 -1.77 7.24 4.30
C LEU A 206 -0.90 8.47 3.97
N GLU A 207 -0.30 9.10 5.00
CA GLU A 207 0.60 10.24 4.83
C GLU A 207 1.91 9.86 4.13
N ALA A 208 2.30 8.58 4.19
CA ALA A 208 3.47 8.08 3.50
C ALA A 208 3.25 7.80 2.00
N LEU A 209 1.99 7.78 1.52
CA LEU A 209 1.66 7.45 0.14
C LEU A 209 1.69 8.68 -0.77
N GLU A 210 2.25 8.50 -1.97
CA GLU A 210 2.26 9.49 -3.05
C GLU A 210 1.15 9.24 -4.05
N GLN A 211 1.01 7.99 -4.51
CA GLN A 211 -0.02 7.57 -5.46
C GLN A 211 -0.50 6.16 -5.16
N VAL A 212 -1.76 5.91 -5.48
CA VAL A 212 -2.39 4.58 -5.40
C VAL A 212 -3.06 4.28 -6.73
N GLN A 213 -2.76 3.13 -7.30
CA GLN A 213 -3.38 2.63 -8.52
C GLN A 213 -4.23 1.41 -8.17
N VAL A 214 -5.47 1.40 -8.59
CA VAL A 214 -6.40 0.28 -8.47
C VAL A 214 -6.70 -0.26 -9.86
N MET A 215 -6.42 -1.55 -10.07
CA MET A 215 -6.56 -2.23 -11.35
C MET A 215 -7.51 -3.42 -11.19
N ILE A 216 -8.54 -3.50 -12.04
CA ILE A 216 -9.49 -4.62 -12.02
C ILE A 216 -9.18 -5.60 -13.17
N ALA A 217 -8.87 -5.09 -14.35
CA ALA A 217 -8.56 -5.89 -15.53
C ALA A 217 -7.41 -5.22 -16.30
N PRO A 218 -6.16 -5.30 -15.84
CA PRO A 218 -5.03 -4.72 -16.54
C PRO A 218 -4.68 -5.54 -17.77
N PHE A 219 -4.31 -4.85 -18.86
CA PHE A 219 -3.71 -5.50 -20.05
C PHE A 219 -2.18 -5.61 -19.97
N ASP A 220 -1.56 -4.92 -19.02
CA ASP A 220 -0.12 -4.96 -18.80
C ASP A 220 0.28 -6.27 -18.12
N VAL A 221 1.09 -7.08 -18.81
CA VAL A 221 1.55 -8.40 -18.35
C VAL A 221 2.39 -8.34 -17.06
N ARG A 222 2.89 -7.15 -16.68
CA ARG A 222 3.62 -6.92 -15.43
C ARG A 222 2.71 -6.93 -14.22
N ASN A 223 1.40 -6.75 -14.40
CA ASN A 223 0.43 -6.75 -13.32
C ASN A 223 -0.24 -8.13 -13.20
N GLY A 224 -0.09 -8.75 -12.04
CA GLY A 224 -0.63 -10.09 -11.80
C GLY A 224 -0.79 -10.41 -10.33
N GLY A 225 -1.08 -11.69 -10.03
CA GLY A 225 -1.22 -12.17 -8.65
C GLY A 225 -2.57 -11.88 -8.01
N PHE A 226 -3.61 -11.57 -8.78
CA PHE A 226 -4.97 -11.32 -8.29
C PHE A 226 -6.03 -11.80 -9.27
N THR A 227 -7.22 -12.08 -8.74
CA THR A 227 -8.45 -12.32 -9.49
C THR A 227 -9.54 -11.33 -9.09
N GLY A 228 -9.33 -10.58 -8.02
CA GLY A 228 -10.11 -9.41 -7.59
C GLY A 228 -9.54 -8.13 -8.19
N ALA A 229 -8.86 -7.34 -7.37
CA ALA A 229 -8.16 -6.12 -7.80
C ALA A 229 -6.67 -6.16 -7.45
N GLY A 230 -5.85 -5.55 -8.31
CA GLY A 230 -4.50 -5.13 -7.97
C GLY A 230 -4.52 -3.72 -7.38
N ILE A 231 -4.04 -3.56 -6.16
CA ILE A 231 -3.91 -2.27 -5.47
C ILE A 231 -2.43 -2.00 -5.31
N ASN A 232 -1.90 -1.10 -6.11
CA ASN A 232 -0.48 -0.79 -6.12
C ASN A 232 -0.26 0.64 -5.63
N SER A 233 0.50 0.79 -4.56
CA SER A 233 0.79 2.07 -3.93
C SER A 233 2.27 2.40 -4.05
N VAL A 234 2.60 3.67 -4.16
CA VAL A 234 4.00 4.15 -4.12
C VAL A 234 4.14 5.18 -3.02
N THR A 235 5.23 5.06 -2.26
CA THR A 235 5.52 5.97 -1.16
C THR A 235 6.15 7.27 -1.64
N LYS A 236 5.96 8.33 -0.86
CA LYS A 236 6.65 9.61 -1.02
C LYS A 236 8.16 9.44 -1.03
N SER A 237 8.84 10.33 -1.68
CA SER A 237 10.30 10.43 -1.67
C SER A 237 10.76 11.82 -1.22
N GLY A 238 12.04 11.98 -0.91
CA GLY A 238 12.62 13.30 -0.68
C GLY A 238 12.82 14.09 -1.97
N SER A 239 12.98 15.38 -1.82
CA SER A 239 13.27 16.35 -2.89
C SER A 239 14.44 17.25 -2.49
N ASN A 240 14.77 18.26 -3.33
CA ASN A 240 15.77 19.27 -2.99
C ASN A 240 15.33 20.27 -1.92
N GLU A 241 14.09 20.20 -1.50
CA GLU A 241 13.51 21.02 -0.43
C GLU A 241 13.18 20.14 0.79
N PHE A 242 13.35 20.72 1.99
CA PHE A 242 12.92 20.05 3.21
C PHE A 242 11.42 20.24 3.42
N HIS A 243 10.73 19.12 3.66
CA HIS A 243 9.33 19.13 4.04
C HIS A 243 9.18 18.41 5.37
N ALA A 244 8.39 18.98 6.27
CA ALA A 244 8.04 18.37 7.54
C ALA A 244 6.55 18.58 7.80
N SER A 245 5.91 17.54 8.32
CA SER A 245 4.53 17.63 8.79
C SER A 245 4.38 16.91 10.13
N VAL A 246 3.57 17.49 11.01
CA VAL A 246 3.12 16.87 12.25
C VAL A 246 1.59 16.90 12.22
N TYR A 247 0.96 15.79 12.50
CA TYR A 247 -0.49 15.70 12.42
C TYR A 247 -1.06 14.88 13.57
N MET A 248 -2.28 15.24 13.95
CA MET A 248 -3.10 14.52 14.90
C MET A 248 -4.53 14.44 14.37
N TYR A 249 -5.08 13.25 14.37
CA TYR A 249 -6.49 13.03 14.10
C TYR A 249 -7.14 12.39 15.31
N THR A 250 -8.32 12.88 15.65
CA THR A 250 -9.10 12.32 16.75
C THR A 250 -10.54 12.14 16.31
N LYS A 251 -11.17 11.08 16.81
CA LYS A 251 -12.59 10.79 16.62
C LYS A 251 -13.16 10.32 17.95
N SER A 252 -14.24 10.95 18.37
CA SER A 252 -14.90 10.67 19.65
C SER A 252 -16.42 10.77 19.49
N PRO A 253 -17.22 10.26 20.43
CA PRO A 253 -18.68 10.34 20.39
C PRO A 253 -19.20 11.76 20.25
N SER A 254 -18.53 12.74 20.87
CA SER A 254 -18.94 14.16 20.79
C SER A 254 -18.86 14.77 19.39
N MET A 255 -18.10 14.11 18.46
CA MET A 255 -17.97 14.53 17.06
C MET A 255 -18.99 13.85 16.14
N MET A 256 -19.83 12.97 16.68
CA MET A 256 -20.84 12.25 15.92
C MET A 256 -22.24 12.90 16.08
N GLY A 257 -23.01 12.87 14.98
CA GLY A 257 -24.42 13.23 15.05
C GLY A 257 -25.22 12.19 15.83
N TYR A 258 -26.05 12.64 16.75
CA TYR A 258 -26.91 11.81 17.60
C TYR A 258 -28.38 11.91 17.23
N ARG A 259 -28.72 12.57 16.13
CA ARG A 259 -30.10 12.70 15.65
C ARG A 259 -30.21 12.19 14.21
N VAL A 260 -31.16 11.31 13.97
CA VAL A 260 -31.56 10.88 12.64
C VAL A 260 -33.04 11.18 12.49
N LYS A 261 -33.38 12.14 11.64
CA LYS A 261 -34.74 12.74 11.56
C LYS A 261 -35.15 13.29 12.94
N ASP A 262 -36.22 12.81 13.50
CA ASP A 262 -36.77 13.26 14.78
C ASP A 262 -36.36 12.35 15.97
N GLU A 263 -35.58 11.30 15.70
CA GLU A 263 -35.12 10.35 16.72
C GLU A 263 -33.72 10.66 17.21
N THR A 264 -33.51 10.55 18.52
CA THR A 264 -32.20 10.62 19.13
C THR A 264 -31.60 9.21 19.19
N ILE A 265 -30.44 9.02 18.61
CA ILE A 265 -29.71 7.76 18.62
C ILE A 265 -28.67 7.81 19.74
N GLY A 266 -28.62 6.78 20.57
CA GLY A 266 -27.52 6.62 21.52
C GLY A 266 -26.20 6.38 20.79
N VAL A 267 -25.18 7.15 21.16
CA VAL A 267 -23.81 6.95 20.64
C VAL A 267 -23.00 6.29 21.74
N SER A 268 -22.48 5.09 21.44
CA SER A 268 -21.57 4.39 22.37
C SER A 268 -20.26 5.13 22.54
N GLU A 269 -19.64 5.03 23.72
CA GLU A 269 -18.33 5.61 23.96
C GLU A 269 -17.25 4.89 23.20
N PHE A 270 -16.49 5.61 22.39
CA PHE A 270 -15.30 5.12 21.68
C PHE A 270 -14.25 6.23 21.65
N SER A 271 -13.01 5.87 21.39
CA SER A 271 -11.96 6.84 21.09
C SER A 271 -11.06 6.32 19.97
N ASN A 272 -10.69 7.21 19.05
CA ASN A 272 -9.69 6.92 18.03
C ASN A 272 -8.75 8.12 17.94
N HIS A 273 -7.46 7.84 18.13
CA HIS A 273 -6.39 8.84 18.07
C HIS A 273 -5.30 8.35 17.14
N GLN A 274 -4.95 9.17 16.16
CA GLN A 274 -3.86 8.93 15.24
C GLN A 274 -2.88 10.10 15.32
N TYR A 275 -1.62 9.82 15.60
CA TYR A 275 -0.54 10.81 15.72
C TYR A 275 0.55 10.46 14.72
N GLY A 276 1.05 11.44 14.00
CA GLY A 276 2.12 11.17 13.06
C GLY A 276 3.04 12.35 12.82
N ILE A 277 4.23 11.99 12.34
CA ILE A 277 5.25 12.93 11.89
C ILE A 277 5.82 12.44 10.57
N SER A 278 6.07 13.36 9.66
CA SER A 278 6.72 13.10 8.38
C SER A 278 7.83 14.12 8.16
N LEU A 279 8.97 13.65 7.66
CA LEU A 279 10.13 14.47 7.33
C LEU A 279 10.76 13.96 6.05
N SER A 280 11.07 14.88 5.13
CA SER A 280 11.77 14.54 3.88
C SER A 280 12.65 15.68 3.42
N GLY A 281 13.66 15.37 2.60
CA GLY A 281 14.55 16.38 2.04
C GLY A 281 15.83 15.80 1.46
N PRO A 282 16.78 16.67 1.07
CA PRO A 282 18.06 16.26 0.54
C PRO A 282 19.07 16.01 1.66
N ILE A 283 19.77 14.88 1.64
CA ILE A 283 21.04 14.70 2.34
C ILE A 283 22.13 15.36 1.51
N ILE A 284 22.11 15.14 0.19
CA ILE A 284 22.96 15.80 -0.80
C ILE A 284 22.03 16.25 -1.94
N LYS A 285 21.99 17.55 -2.21
CA LYS A 285 21.18 18.13 -3.28
C LYS A 285 21.44 17.45 -4.63
N ASN A 286 20.38 17.20 -5.39
CA ASN A 286 20.34 16.52 -6.68
C ASN A 286 20.85 15.05 -6.65
N LYS A 287 21.29 14.53 -5.49
CA LYS A 287 21.98 13.24 -5.44
C LYS A 287 21.41 12.25 -4.43
N LEU A 288 21.18 12.66 -3.20
CA LEU A 288 20.78 11.75 -2.13
C LEU A 288 19.65 12.37 -1.31
N PHE A 289 18.53 11.66 -1.25
CA PHE A 289 17.30 12.12 -0.61
C PHE A 289 16.81 11.12 0.40
N PHE A 290 16.09 11.62 1.40
CA PHE A 290 15.43 10.77 2.39
C PHE A 290 13.95 11.16 2.56
N PHE A 291 13.18 10.19 2.98
CA PHE A 291 11.82 10.35 3.47
C PHE A 291 11.62 9.43 4.67
N ILE A 292 11.06 9.95 5.76
CA ILE A 292 10.71 9.20 6.96
C ILE A 292 9.32 9.63 7.41
N ASN A 293 8.48 8.63 7.72
CA ASN A 293 7.17 8.83 8.37
C ASN A 293 7.06 7.90 9.56
N GLY A 294 6.60 8.41 10.69
CA GLY A 294 6.24 7.65 11.87
C GLY A 294 4.80 7.96 12.25
N GLU A 295 4.01 6.92 12.55
CA GLU A 295 2.60 7.07 12.91
C GLU A 295 2.20 6.09 14.00
N MET A 296 1.42 6.56 14.96
CA MET A 296 0.82 5.80 16.05
C MET A 296 -0.69 5.88 15.96
N ASP A 297 -1.37 4.74 16.04
CA ASP A 297 -2.83 4.61 16.01
C ASP A 297 -3.29 3.93 17.30
N ARG A 298 -4.28 4.53 17.96
CA ARG A 298 -4.82 4.09 19.25
C ARG A 298 -6.33 4.17 19.19
N GLN A 299 -6.98 3.00 19.19
CA GLN A 299 -8.43 2.88 19.08
C GLN A 299 -8.97 2.12 20.28
N GLU A 300 -10.03 2.65 20.88
CA GLU A 300 -10.83 1.96 21.87
C GLU A 300 -12.27 1.87 21.35
N GLU A 301 -12.81 0.67 21.32
CA GLU A 301 -14.18 0.41 20.93
C GLU A 301 -14.97 -0.15 22.10
N PRO A 302 -16.23 0.30 22.30
CA PRO A 302 -17.04 -0.19 23.40
C PRO A 302 -17.48 -1.63 23.18
N ILE A 303 -17.60 -2.39 24.26
CA ILE A 303 -18.30 -3.65 24.30
C ILE A 303 -19.80 -3.35 24.51
N SER A 304 -20.66 -3.94 23.66
CA SER A 304 -22.09 -3.64 23.69
C SER A 304 -22.82 -4.15 24.93
N TYR A 305 -22.28 -5.17 25.59
CA TYR A 305 -22.89 -5.77 26.77
C TYR A 305 -21.94 -5.78 27.96
N THR A 306 -22.45 -5.34 29.08
CA THR A 306 -21.80 -5.35 30.40
C THR A 306 -22.78 -5.94 31.41
N THR A 307 -22.39 -6.09 32.66
CA THR A 307 -23.30 -6.52 33.75
C THR A 307 -24.49 -5.57 33.95
N ALA A 308 -24.44 -4.34 33.44
CA ALA A 308 -25.55 -3.38 33.50
C ALA A 308 -26.71 -3.70 32.54
N ASN A 309 -26.46 -4.42 31.45
CA ASN A 309 -27.46 -4.71 30.41
C ASN A 309 -27.45 -6.18 29.92
N SER A 310 -26.81 -7.05 30.67
CA SER A 310 -26.82 -8.51 30.49
C SER A 310 -27.61 -9.16 31.65
N ALA A 311 -28.05 -10.39 31.46
CA ALA A 311 -28.65 -11.21 32.52
C ALA A 311 -27.60 -11.75 33.53
N ALA A 312 -26.32 -11.65 33.21
CA ALA A 312 -25.24 -12.09 34.09
C ALA A 312 -25.09 -11.14 35.29
N ASP A 313 -25.30 -11.68 36.51
CA ASP A 313 -25.25 -10.89 37.73
C ASP A 313 -23.81 -10.66 38.21
N ALA A 314 -23.47 -9.42 38.50
CA ALA A 314 -22.12 -9.05 38.94
C ALA A 314 -21.72 -9.70 40.27
N THR A 315 -22.68 -9.93 41.20
CA THR A 315 -22.40 -10.59 42.50
C THR A 315 -22.05 -12.03 42.31
N VAL A 316 -22.73 -12.72 41.38
CA VAL A 316 -22.44 -14.13 41.03
C VAL A 316 -21.08 -14.25 40.38
N LEU A 317 -20.76 -13.33 39.43
CA LEU A 317 -19.46 -13.32 38.77
C LEU A 317 -18.32 -13.00 39.73
N GLN A 318 -18.52 -12.09 40.71
CA GLN A 318 -17.54 -11.82 41.74
C GLN A 318 -17.34 -13.02 42.64
N GLY A 319 -18.42 -13.65 43.12
CA GLY A 319 -18.32 -14.90 43.92
C GLY A 319 -17.60 -16.02 43.21
N LEU A 320 -17.80 -16.17 41.88
CA LEU A 320 -17.04 -17.10 41.06
C LEU A 320 -15.54 -16.72 40.99
N SER A 321 -15.24 -15.47 40.81
CA SER A 321 -13.84 -14.97 40.78
C SER A 321 -13.13 -15.27 42.10
N ASP A 322 -13.79 -14.99 43.23
CA ASP A 322 -13.27 -15.23 44.57
C ASP A 322 -13.03 -16.74 44.78
N PHE A 323 -14.01 -17.59 44.42
CA PHE A 323 -13.86 -19.05 44.50
C PHE A 323 -12.68 -19.56 43.68
N LEU A 324 -12.52 -19.10 42.45
CA LEU A 324 -11.39 -19.51 41.59
C LEU A 324 -10.05 -19.08 42.19
N GLY A 325 -10.00 -17.91 42.82
CA GLY A 325 -8.80 -17.40 43.51
C GLY A 325 -8.46 -18.21 44.76
N ASP A 326 -9.45 -18.44 45.64
CA ASP A 326 -9.25 -19.04 46.95
C ASP A 326 -9.04 -20.57 46.86
N GLU A 327 -9.81 -21.27 46.02
CA GLU A 327 -9.78 -22.74 45.98
C GLU A 327 -8.82 -23.28 44.91
N LEU A 328 -8.63 -22.56 43.80
CA LEU A 328 -7.82 -23.03 42.68
C LEU A 328 -6.54 -22.18 42.44
N GLY A 329 -6.37 -21.09 43.18
CA GLY A 329 -5.24 -20.17 42.97
C GLY A 329 -5.25 -19.54 41.59
N TYR A 330 -6.42 -19.48 40.94
CA TYR A 330 -6.57 -18.97 39.57
C TYR A 330 -7.28 -17.61 39.55
N ASN A 331 -6.67 -16.60 38.92
CA ASN A 331 -7.30 -15.31 38.69
C ASN A 331 -7.91 -15.27 37.28
N PRO A 332 -9.23 -15.26 37.11
CA PRO A 332 -9.90 -15.22 35.81
C PRO A 332 -9.84 -13.83 35.15
N GLY A 333 -9.26 -12.84 35.82
CA GLY A 333 -9.24 -11.45 35.39
C GLY A 333 -10.55 -10.71 35.68
N LYS A 334 -10.83 -9.69 34.93
CA LYS A 334 -12.02 -8.85 35.12
C LYS A 334 -13.19 -9.37 34.29
N PHE A 335 -14.41 -9.24 34.82
CA PHE A 335 -15.66 -9.45 34.07
C PHE A 335 -16.32 -8.13 33.63
N ASP A 336 -15.85 -7.00 34.14
CA ASP A 336 -16.32 -5.64 33.80
C ASP A 336 -15.53 -5.02 32.63
N VAL A 337 -15.10 -5.84 31.67
CA VAL A 337 -14.44 -5.35 30.44
C VAL A 337 -15.47 -4.60 29.62
N ASN A 338 -15.28 -3.31 29.48
CA ASN A 338 -16.20 -2.42 28.75
C ASN A 338 -15.67 -1.91 27.42
N LYS A 339 -14.38 -2.18 27.11
CA LYS A 339 -13.70 -1.72 25.90
C LYS A 339 -12.75 -2.78 25.36
N THR A 340 -12.63 -2.82 24.05
CA THR A 340 -11.56 -3.52 23.31
C THR A 340 -10.59 -2.50 22.73
N ASN A 341 -9.32 -2.89 22.61
CA ASN A 341 -8.24 -2.02 22.15
C ASN A 341 -7.69 -2.51 20.82
N THR A 342 -7.46 -1.57 19.91
CA THR A 342 -6.70 -1.79 18.68
C THR A 342 -5.58 -0.75 18.60
N GLN A 343 -4.35 -1.20 18.38
CA GLN A 343 -3.18 -0.31 18.34
C GLN A 343 -2.29 -0.67 17.16
N ALA A 344 -1.65 0.36 16.58
CA ALA A 344 -0.61 0.18 15.59
C ALA A 344 0.47 1.27 15.71
N ASP A 345 1.72 0.85 15.60
CA ASP A 345 2.89 1.72 15.48
C ASP A 345 3.55 1.40 14.13
N ARG A 346 3.75 2.44 13.29
CA ARG A 346 4.24 2.32 11.91
C ARG A 346 5.43 3.22 11.69
N ILE A 347 6.39 2.71 10.92
CA ILE A 347 7.49 3.52 10.40
C ILE A 347 7.67 3.18 8.92
N THR A 348 7.75 4.21 8.10
CA THR A 348 8.14 4.12 6.69
C THR A 348 9.40 4.97 6.51
N ALA A 349 10.45 4.38 6.00
CA ALA A 349 11.68 5.08 5.68
C ALA A 349 12.11 4.76 4.24
N ARG A 350 12.57 5.77 3.52
CA ARG A 350 13.05 5.66 2.15
C ARG A 350 14.28 6.52 1.94
N LEU A 351 15.24 5.97 1.21
CA LEU A 351 16.45 6.64 0.77
C LEU A 351 16.57 6.48 -0.74
N ASP A 352 16.65 7.59 -1.47
CA ASP A 352 16.82 7.60 -2.93
C ASP A 352 18.17 8.20 -3.28
N TRP A 353 18.98 7.44 -4.00
CA TRP A 353 20.32 7.83 -4.41
C TRP A 353 20.47 7.84 -5.94
N ASN A 354 20.62 9.02 -6.51
CA ASN A 354 21.05 9.22 -7.88
C ASN A 354 22.56 8.97 -7.95
N ILE A 355 22.98 7.72 -8.18
CA ILE A 355 24.39 7.33 -8.22
C ILE A 355 25.11 8.09 -9.34
N ASN A 356 24.49 8.08 -10.52
CA ASN A 356 24.86 8.85 -11.71
C ASN A 356 23.60 9.02 -12.60
N SER A 357 23.77 9.61 -13.79
CA SER A 357 22.67 9.81 -14.77
C SER A 357 21.96 8.51 -15.20
N ASN A 358 22.64 7.38 -15.09
CA ASN A 358 22.16 6.10 -15.60
C ASN A 358 21.66 5.16 -14.50
N ASN A 359 22.00 5.43 -13.24
CA ASN A 359 21.73 4.52 -12.13
C ASN A 359 21.10 5.25 -10.95
N VAL A 360 19.91 4.79 -10.56
CA VAL A 360 19.18 5.27 -9.38
C VAL A 360 18.90 4.11 -8.46
N LEU A 361 19.36 4.19 -7.22
CA LEU A 361 19.13 3.21 -6.16
C LEU A 361 18.12 3.76 -5.16
N SER A 362 17.09 2.98 -4.82
CA SER A 362 16.15 3.28 -3.75
C SER A 362 16.20 2.18 -2.69
N LEU A 363 16.39 2.56 -1.44
CA LEU A 363 16.32 1.68 -0.28
C LEU A 363 15.09 2.05 0.54
N LYS A 364 14.31 1.04 0.96
CA LYS A 364 13.03 1.24 1.64
C LYS A 364 12.90 0.29 2.82
N TYR A 365 12.30 0.79 3.90
CA TYR A 365 12.02 0.02 5.10
C TYR A 365 10.63 0.33 5.60
N TYR A 366 9.88 -0.73 5.92
CA TYR A 366 8.55 -0.65 6.49
C TYR A 366 8.50 -1.46 7.78
N TYR A 367 8.00 -0.85 8.82
CA TYR A 367 7.80 -1.44 10.12
C TYR A 367 6.36 -1.30 10.55
N LEU A 368 5.78 -2.38 11.05
CA LEU A 368 4.51 -2.38 11.75
C LEU A 368 4.61 -3.24 13.00
N LYS A 369 4.10 -2.69 14.11
CA LYS A 369 3.74 -3.44 15.29
C LYS A 369 2.29 -3.11 15.61
N SER A 370 1.41 -4.10 15.55
CA SER A 370 -0.02 -3.88 15.77
C SER A 370 -0.68 -5.05 16.47
N PHE A 371 -1.74 -4.75 17.22
CA PHE A 371 -2.63 -5.76 17.76
C PHE A 371 -4.07 -5.25 17.82
N ASN A 372 -5.01 -6.20 17.87
CA ASN A 372 -6.38 -5.94 18.28
C ASN A 372 -6.84 -6.98 19.29
N THR A 373 -7.68 -6.53 20.26
CA THR A 373 -8.32 -7.39 21.24
C THR A 373 -9.60 -7.98 20.65
N ASN A 374 -9.76 -9.28 20.78
CA ASN A 374 -10.91 -10.04 20.29
C ASN A 374 -11.67 -10.67 21.45
N ASN A 375 -12.98 -10.79 21.28
CA ASN A 375 -13.84 -11.57 22.15
C ASN A 375 -13.47 -13.06 22.10
N PRO A 376 -13.86 -13.86 23.10
CA PRO A 376 -13.68 -15.31 23.04
C PRO A 376 -14.24 -15.92 21.76
N SER A 377 -13.56 -16.94 21.21
CA SER A 377 -13.97 -17.62 19.98
C SER A 377 -15.36 -18.26 20.12
N THR A 378 -16.15 -18.15 19.07
CA THR A 378 -17.46 -18.83 18.98
C THR A 378 -17.35 -20.26 18.49
N SER A 379 -16.16 -20.77 18.16
CA SER A 379 -15.95 -22.15 17.69
C SER A 379 -16.24 -23.15 18.81
N GLY A 380 -17.19 -24.07 18.58
CA GLY A 380 -17.65 -25.01 19.59
C GLY A 380 -18.28 -24.36 20.83
N ALA A 381 -18.81 -23.16 20.67
CA ALA A 381 -19.44 -22.42 21.77
C ALA A 381 -20.83 -22.96 22.11
N PRO A 382 -21.33 -22.69 23.33
CA PRO A 382 -22.74 -22.84 23.69
C PRO A 382 -23.68 -22.09 22.74
N ASN A 383 -24.99 -22.33 22.85
CA ASN A 383 -26.02 -21.82 21.92
C ASN A 383 -25.98 -20.29 21.71
N ASN A 384 -25.68 -19.50 22.73
CA ASN A 384 -25.63 -18.03 22.70
C ASN A 384 -24.21 -17.47 22.42
N GLY A 385 -23.22 -18.35 22.17
CA GLY A 385 -21.81 -17.95 22.02
C GLY A 385 -21.11 -17.68 23.36
N ARG A 386 -19.82 -17.27 23.30
CA ARG A 386 -19.00 -16.98 24.49
C ARG A 386 -18.75 -15.47 24.70
N GLY A 387 -19.01 -14.66 23.70
CA GLY A 387 -18.77 -13.20 23.77
C GLY A 387 -19.78 -12.51 24.69
N PRO A 388 -19.51 -11.24 25.04
CA PRO A 388 -20.48 -10.42 25.77
C PRO A 388 -21.79 -10.33 25.01
N ASN A 389 -22.88 -10.75 25.62
CA ASN A 389 -24.22 -10.71 25.03
C ASN A 389 -25.30 -10.51 26.12
N ALA A 390 -26.56 -10.50 25.74
CA ALA A 390 -27.68 -10.27 26.67
C ALA A 390 -27.78 -11.28 27.84
N PHE A 391 -27.11 -12.42 27.73
CA PHE A 391 -27.19 -13.52 28.72
C PHE A 391 -25.86 -13.82 29.39
N ALA A 392 -24.73 -13.46 28.75
CA ALA A 392 -23.39 -13.87 29.16
C ALA A 392 -22.41 -12.70 29.23
N ILE A 393 -21.60 -12.70 30.26
CA ILE A 393 -20.44 -11.81 30.43
C ILE A 393 -19.20 -12.66 30.69
N PRO A 394 -18.25 -12.73 29.75
CA PRO A 394 -17.02 -13.48 29.92
C PRO A 394 -15.99 -12.72 30.76
N PHE A 395 -15.08 -13.44 31.42
CA PHE A 395 -13.91 -12.87 32.05
C PHE A 395 -12.80 -12.53 31.03
N SER A 396 -11.98 -11.55 31.37
CA SER A 396 -10.90 -11.06 30.48
C SER A 396 -9.86 -12.11 30.13
N SER A 397 -9.70 -13.16 30.95
CA SER A 397 -8.82 -14.30 30.67
C SER A 397 -9.20 -15.07 29.40
N SER A 398 -10.47 -15.02 28.99
CA SER A 398 -10.97 -15.71 27.79
C SER A 398 -10.85 -14.86 26.51
N PHE A 399 -10.51 -13.58 26.63
CA PHE A 399 -10.21 -12.73 25.47
C PHE A 399 -8.81 -13.07 24.94
N TYR A 400 -8.58 -12.72 23.67
CA TYR A 400 -7.27 -12.87 23.07
C TYR A 400 -6.89 -11.67 22.21
N ARG A 401 -5.59 -11.46 22.04
CA ARG A 401 -5.06 -10.44 21.14
C ARG A 401 -4.51 -11.11 19.89
N THR A 402 -4.88 -10.57 18.73
CA THR A 402 -4.23 -10.91 17.46
C THR A 402 -3.16 -9.88 17.20
N ASN A 403 -1.91 -10.32 17.17
CA ASN A 403 -0.75 -9.48 16.84
C ASN A 403 -0.37 -9.69 15.39
N ASN A 404 -0.24 -8.60 14.62
CA ASN A 404 0.20 -8.59 13.25
C ASN A 404 1.38 -7.64 13.12
N ASN A 405 2.57 -8.19 12.99
CA ASN A 405 3.81 -7.41 12.98
C ASN A 405 4.61 -7.74 11.74
N PHE A 406 5.25 -6.74 11.16
CA PHE A 406 6.19 -6.97 10.07
C PHE A 406 7.38 -6.04 10.09
N ASN A 407 8.44 -6.51 9.43
CA ASN A 407 9.57 -5.72 8.99
C ASN A 407 9.81 -6.07 7.51
N ILE A 408 9.79 -5.08 6.62
CA ILE A 408 9.99 -5.27 5.19
C ILE A 408 11.14 -4.36 4.74
N TRP A 409 12.14 -4.94 4.09
CA TRP A 409 13.26 -4.23 3.48
C TRP A 409 13.21 -4.42 1.98
N MET A 410 13.41 -3.34 1.23
CA MET A 410 13.42 -3.35 -0.22
C MET A 410 14.60 -2.54 -0.75
N ALA A 411 15.20 -3.03 -1.81
CA ALA A 411 16.22 -2.33 -2.59
C ALA A 411 15.84 -2.40 -4.07
N ASP A 412 15.73 -1.25 -4.71
CA ASP A 412 15.40 -1.11 -6.14
C ASP A 412 16.54 -0.41 -6.85
N LEU A 413 17.09 -1.02 -7.88
CA LEU A 413 18.09 -0.43 -8.77
C LEU A 413 17.50 -0.24 -10.17
N ASN A 414 17.38 1.01 -10.58
CA ASN A 414 17.02 1.41 -11.93
C ASN A 414 18.29 1.74 -12.71
N THR A 415 18.53 1.05 -13.83
CA THR A 415 19.67 1.26 -14.71
C THR A 415 19.22 1.54 -16.14
N THR A 416 19.63 2.66 -16.72
CA THR A 416 19.56 2.92 -18.16
C THR A 416 20.86 2.45 -18.79
N ILE A 417 20.82 1.32 -19.50
CA ILE A 417 22.02 0.72 -20.09
C ILE A 417 22.43 1.50 -21.35
N ASN A 418 21.45 1.82 -22.19
CA ASN A 418 21.60 2.66 -23.37
C ASN A 418 20.22 3.19 -23.82
N ASP A 419 20.16 3.92 -24.95
CA ASP A 419 18.93 4.55 -25.48
C ASP A 419 17.81 3.55 -25.82
N ARG A 420 18.11 2.25 -25.86
CA ARG A 420 17.15 1.19 -26.22
C ARG A 420 16.92 0.19 -25.13
N MET A 421 17.72 0.21 -24.06
CA MET A 421 17.70 -0.83 -23.06
C MET A 421 17.77 -0.24 -21.67
N SER A 422 16.84 -0.64 -20.81
CA SER A 422 16.83 -0.35 -19.39
C SER A 422 16.62 -1.61 -18.58
N ASN A 423 17.14 -1.62 -17.35
CA ASN A 423 16.96 -2.70 -16.39
C ASN A 423 16.42 -2.17 -15.08
N TYR A 424 15.57 -2.95 -14.44
CA TYR A 424 15.02 -2.70 -13.13
C TYR A 424 15.19 -3.94 -12.25
N LEU A 425 16.13 -3.88 -11.32
CA LEU A 425 16.38 -4.94 -10.35
C LEU A 425 15.74 -4.55 -9.01
N LYS A 426 14.94 -5.46 -8.44
CA LYS A 426 14.34 -5.32 -7.12
C LYS A 426 14.69 -6.52 -6.25
N ILE A 427 15.08 -6.26 -5.01
CA ILE A 427 15.32 -7.27 -4.00
C ILE A 427 14.56 -6.87 -2.74
N GLY A 428 13.78 -7.78 -2.20
CA GLY A 428 12.98 -7.57 -1.01
C GLY A 428 13.11 -8.72 -0.01
N TYR A 429 13.01 -8.39 1.26
CA TYR A 429 12.87 -9.35 2.35
C TYR A 429 11.76 -8.89 3.29
N SER A 430 10.76 -9.74 3.49
CA SER A 430 9.64 -9.50 4.39
C SER A 430 9.67 -10.50 5.53
N ARG A 431 9.72 -10.00 6.76
CA ARG A 431 9.61 -10.77 7.99
C ARG A 431 8.25 -10.50 8.63
N LEU A 432 7.32 -11.45 8.53
CA LEU A 432 5.99 -11.39 9.11
C LEU A 432 5.94 -12.21 10.39
N ARG A 433 5.29 -11.68 11.42
CA ARG A 433 5.13 -12.32 12.73
C ARG A 433 3.71 -12.10 13.21
N ASP A 434 2.87 -13.08 12.89
CA ASP A 434 1.46 -13.13 13.29
C ASP A 434 1.30 -14.16 14.40
N TYR A 435 0.80 -13.71 15.55
CA TYR A 435 0.57 -14.61 16.68
C TYR A 435 -0.58 -14.11 17.55
N ARG A 436 -1.11 -15.01 18.36
CA ARG A 436 -2.15 -14.71 19.32
C ARG A 436 -1.62 -14.78 20.75
N ASP A 437 -1.94 -13.75 21.54
CA ASP A 437 -1.67 -13.66 22.97
C ASP A 437 -2.96 -13.80 23.76
N MET A 438 -2.88 -14.41 24.93
CA MET A 438 -4.00 -14.59 25.86
C MET A 438 -3.57 -14.27 27.27
N ASP A 439 -4.48 -13.70 28.05
CA ASP A 439 -4.22 -13.35 29.45
C ASP A 439 -4.62 -14.47 30.42
N GLY A 440 -5.22 -15.58 29.93
CA GLY A 440 -5.72 -16.68 30.75
C GLY A 440 -4.67 -17.62 31.33
N GLY A 441 -3.39 -17.51 30.92
CA GLY A 441 -2.31 -18.38 31.40
C GLY A 441 -2.48 -19.85 30.99
N TYR A 442 -1.99 -20.76 31.82
CA TYR A 442 -2.17 -22.22 31.64
C TYR A 442 -3.39 -22.72 32.43
N PHE A 443 -4.57 -22.30 32.02
CA PHE A 443 -5.82 -22.74 32.62
C PHE A 443 -6.81 -23.14 31.52
N PRO A 444 -7.59 -24.25 31.68
CA PRO A 444 -8.53 -24.68 30.66
C PRO A 444 -9.59 -23.61 30.39
N GLN A 445 -10.07 -23.53 29.16
CA GLN A 445 -11.26 -22.75 28.86
C GLN A 445 -12.49 -23.44 29.49
N VAL A 446 -13.24 -22.71 30.28
CA VAL A 446 -14.42 -23.19 30.98
C VAL A 446 -15.62 -22.31 30.60
N ASP A 447 -16.70 -22.96 30.17
CA ASP A 447 -18.00 -22.36 29.97
C ASP A 447 -18.92 -22.74 31.12
N ILE A 448 -19.42 -21.77 31.89
CA ILE A 448 -20.48 -22.00 32.88
C ILE A 448 -21.81 -21.77 32.16
N LEU A 449 -22.70 -22.78 32.25
CA LEU A 449 -23.98 -22.77 31.53
C LEU A 449 -25.16 -22.43 32.45
N ASP A 450 -26.24 -21.91 31.88
CA ASP A 450 -27.48 -21.53 32.57
C ASP A 450 -28.52 -22.66 32.72
N GLY A 451 -28.21 -23.85 32.24
CA GLY A 451 -29.13 -25.01 32.25
C GLY A 451 -29.80 -25.26 30.90
N ASP A 452 -29.93 -24.27 30.02
CA ASP A 452 -30.49 -24.39 28.67
C ASP A 452 -29.39 -24.48 27.58
N ASN A 453 -28.18 -24.84 27.98
CA ASN A 453 -26.98 -24.91 27.17
C ASN A 453 -26.56 -23.54 26.58
N ASN A 454 -26.93 -22.43 27.22
CA ASN A 454 -26.39 -21.11 26.95
C ASN A 454 -25.22 -20.85 27.90
N ALA A 455 -24.20 -20.12 27.42
CA ALA A 455 -23.15 -19.64 28.33
C ALA A 455 -23.71 -18.54 29.23
N TYR A 456 -23.41 -18.62 30.54
CA TYR A 456 -23.60 -17.57 31.51
C TYR A 456 -22.31 -16.74 31.64
N THR A 457 -21.17 -17.43 31.68
CA THR A 457 -19.84 -16.81 31.66
C THR A 457 -18.80 -17.80 31.11
N THR A 458 -17.69 -17.25 30.62
CA THR A 458 -16.53 -17.98 30.11
C THR A 458 -15.26 -17.41 30.73
N PHE A 459 -14.35 -18.28 31.16
CA PHE A 459 -13.03 -17.90 31.66
C PHE A 459 -11.97 -18.92 31.25
N GLY A 460 -10.70 -18.64 31.57
CA GLY A 460 -9.59 -19.50 31.18
C GLY A 460 -9.02 -19.11 29.80
N THR A 461 -8.05 -19.90 29.37
CA THR A 461 -7.33 -19.65 28.12
C THR A 461 -8.18 -20.01 26.90
N GLU A 462 -8.35 -19.10 25.98
CA GLU A 462 -9.09 -19.34 24.72
C GLU A 462 -8.40 -20.46 23.92
N ALA A 463 -9.07 -21.60 23.80
CA ALA A 463 -8.49 -22.84 23.31
C ALA A 463 -8.05 -22.81 21.84
N ASN A 464 -8.76 -22.05 20.97
CA ASN A 464 -8.46 -21.95 19.54
C ASN A 464 -7.31 -20.98 19.23
N SER A 465 -6.94 -20.15 20.19
CA SER A 465 -5.87 -19.13 20.02
C SER A 465 -4.57 -19.53 20.71
N TYR A 466 -4.62 -20.49 21.64
CA TYR A 466 -3.44 -20.95 22.38
C TYR A 466 -2.33 -21.42 21.43
N ASN A 467 -1.13 -20.85 21.60
CA ASN A 467 0.07 -21.14 20.81
C ASN A 467 -0.14 -21.02 19.27
N ASN A 468 -1.09 -20.20 18.84
CA ASN A 468 -1.37 -20.01 17.43
C ASN A 468 -0.42 -18.93 16.86
N GLN A 469 0.55 -19.36 16.05
CA GLN A 469 1.59 -18.53 15.48
C GLN A 469 1.80 -18.86 14.01
N LEU A 470 1.90 -17.83 13.18
CA LEU A 470 2.25 -17.91 11.76
C LEU A 470 3.40 -16.94 11.48
N ASN A 471 4.58 -17.49 11.45
CA ASN A 471 5.81 -16.75 11.14
C ASN A 471 6.19 -17.02 9.69
N SER A 472 6.32 -15.95 8.89
CA SER A 472 6.72 -16.05 7.49
C SER A 472 7.92 -15.16 7.21
N ASP A 473 8.89 -15.72 6.50
CA ASP A 473 10.06 -15.03 5.98
C ASP A 473 10.05 -15.17 4.46
N ILE A 474 9.87 -14.06 3.74
CA ILE A 474 9.63 -14.05 2.29
C ILE A 474 10.75 -13.26 1.60
N TRP A 475 11.47 -13.93 0.70
CA TRP A 475 12.39 -13.27 -0.23
C TRP A 475 11.70 -12.99 -1.55
N GLN A 476 11.89 -11.79 -2.06
CA GLN A 476 11.41 -11.35 -3.36
C GLN A 476 12.58 -10.86 -4.18
N ILE A 477 12.80 -11.46 -5.35
CA ILE A 477 13.81 -11.00 -6.32
C ILE A 477 13.11 -10.85 -7.65
N GLN A 478 13.24 -9.68 -8.26
CA GLN A 478 12.65 -9.36 -9.54
C GLN A 478 13.68 -8.66 -10.40
N ASP A 479 13.89 -9.15 -11.61
CA ASP A 479 14.69 -8.50 -12.66
C ASP A 479 13.83 -8.27 -13.89
N LEU A 480 13.76 -7.03 -14.35
CA LEU A 480 13.00 -6.63 -15.52
C LEU A 480 13.87 -5.83 -16.47
N SER A 481 14.24 -6.45 -17.58
CA SER A 481 14.95 -5.78 -18.67
C SER A 481 13.97 -5.38 -19.76
N LEU A 482 13.92 -4.10 -20.09
CA LEU A 482 13.10 -3.54 -21.15
C LEU A 482 13.98 -3.20 -22.35
N ILE A 483 13.65 -3.76 -23.50
CA ILE A 483 14.35 -3.54 -24.76
C ILE A 483 13.37 -2.92 -25.76
N HIS A 484 13.72 -1.76 -26.31
CA HIS A 484 12.96 -1.12 -27.36
C HIS A 484 13.33 -1.78 -28.71
N ILE A 485 12.50 -2.69 -29.17
CA ILE A 485 12.59 -3.24 -30.54
C ILE A 485 11.65 -2.39 -31.39
N SER A 486 12.20 -1.63 -32.36
CA SER A 486 11.36 -0.98 -33.38
C SER A 486 10.66 -2.09 -34.16
N GLU A 487 9.31 -2.03 -34.25
CA GLU A 487 8.58 -2.93 -35.15
C GLU A 487 9.18 -2.85 -36.54
N PRO A 488 9.49 -4.00 -37.18
CA PRO A 488 9.88 -3.98 -38.56
C PRO A 488 8.71 -3.41 -39.36
N THR A 489 8.94 -2.30 -40.04
CA THR A 489 7.99 -1.71 -40.99
C THR A 489 7.55 -2.85 -41.96
N ARG A 490 6.30 -3.32 -41.77
CA ARG A 490 5.70 -4.20 -42.78
C ARG A 490 5.68 -3.42 -44.10
N ARG A 491 6.57 -3.75 -45.03
CA ARG A 491 6.40 -3.34 -46.39
C ARG A 491 5.11 -4.03 -46.88
N SER A 492 4.05 -3.25 -47.00
CA SER A 492 2.90 -3.67 -47.80
C SER A 492 3.35 -3.67 -49.25
N TYR A 493 3.61 -4.85 -49.79
CA TYR A 493 3.61 -5.05 -51.23
C TYR A 493 2.13 -5.09 -51.63
N ILE A 494 1.68 -4.07 -52.36
CA ILE A 494 0.51 -4.11 -53.21
C ILE A 494 0.97 -4.63 -54.56
#